data_bb4701af37d0ee407fdf3e5c9c7fb866
#
_entry.id   bb4701af37d0ee407fdf3e5c9c7fb866
#
_cell.length_a   1.000
_cell.length_b   1.000
_cell.length_c   1.000
_cell.angle_alpha   90.00
_cell.angle_beta   90.00
_cell.angle_gamma   90.00
#
_symmetry.space_group_name_H-M   'P 1'
#
loop_
_entity.id
_entity.type
_entity.pdbx_description
1 polymer ?
#
loop_
_entity_poly.entity_id
_entity_poly.type
_entity_poly.pdbx_seq_one_letter_code
_entity_poly.pdbx_strand_id
1 'polypeptide(L)'
;MGRKELENTMIEWLGIEMITATPDLIEAKMPVDHRTHQPAGLLHGGASVALAETVASLGTYLNIDRTTQTAVGLEINANHIRSAREGYVFASATPIHRGRSTFVWEIRIVDEEKRLVCISRCTVAVVPLNPEKHKLASPSQKD
;
A
#
# COMPACT_ATOMS: atom_id res chain seq x y z
N MET A 1 -5.50 -2.13 -11.87
CA MET A 1 -5.34 -0.67 -11.69
C MET A 1 -4.56 -0.15 -12.89
N GLY A 2 -5.18 0.70 -13.71
CA GLY A 2 -4.54 1.25 -14.90
C GLY A 2 -3.57 2.36 -14.54
N ARG A 3 -2.57 2.64 -15.43
CA ARG A 3 -1.55 3.67 -15.20
C ARG A 3 -2.15 5.06 -14.91
N LYS A 4 -3.28 5.40 -15.54
CA LYS A 4 -4.01 6.67 -15.31
C LYS A 4 -4.63 6.80 -13.91
N GLU A 5 -4.96 5.69 -13.24
CA GLU A 5 -5.55 5.72 -11.90
C GLU A 5 -4.53 6.04 -10.81
N LEU A 6 -3.24 5.92 -11.11
CA LEU A 6 -2.14 6.19 -10.19
C LEU A 6 -1.56 7.60 -10.34
N GLU A 7 -1.89 8.31 -11.44
CA GLU A 7 -1.37 9.65 -11.72
C GLU A 7 -1.75 10.63 -10.62
N ASN A 8 -0.78 11.44 -10.18
CA ASN A 8 -0.92 12.42 -9.10
C ASN A 8 -1.32 11.83 -7.75
N THR A 9 -0.95 10.59 -7.50
CA THR A 9 -1.17 9.92 -6.21
C THR A 9 0.13 9.73 -5.44
N MET A 10 0.02 9.47 -4.13
CA MET A 10 1.16 9.14 -3.28
C MET A 10 1.88 7.87 -3.76
N ILE A 11 1.16 6.92 -4.34
CA ILE A 11 1.73 5.69 -4.91
C ILE A 11 2.72 6.03 -6.03
N GLU A 12 2.32 6.91 -6.94
CA GLU A 12 3.19 7.38 -8.04
C GLU A 12 4.40 8.14 -7.50
N TRP A 13 4.18 9.10 -6.58
CA TRP A 13 5.26 9.95 -6.06
C TRP A 13 6.30 9.17 -5.26
N LEU A 14 5.89 8.14 -4.54
CA LEU A 14 6.83 7.25 -3.84
C LEU A 14 7.49 6.22 -4.77
N GLY A 15 7.06 6.13 -6.03
CA GLY A 15 7.58 5.17 -6.99
C GLY A 15 7.22 3.72 -6.67
N ILE A 16 6.05 3.49 -6.07
CA ILE A 16 5.58 2.13 -5.74
C ILE A 16 5.12 1.45 -7.03
N GLU A 17 5.69 0.28 -7.30
CA GLU A 17 5.37 -0.56 -8.46
C GLU A 17 4.85 -1.92 -8.01
N MET A 18 3.67 -2.33 -8.54
CA MET A 18 3.10 -3.64 -8.27
C MET A 18 3.85 -4.71 -9.06
N ILE A 19 4.14 -5.83 -8.40
CA ILE A 19 4.81 -7.02 -8.96
C ILE A 19 3.77 -8.14 -9.13
N THR A 20 3.04 -8.44 -8.06
CA THR A 20 2.01 -9.48 -8.02
C THR A 20 0.75 -8.89 -7.40
N ALA A 21 -0.41 -9.18 -7.98
CA ALA A 21 -1.69 -8.74 -7.46
C ALA A 21 -2.75 -9.85 -7.63
N THR A 22 -2.89 -10.67 -6.60
CA THR A 22 -3.91 -11.73 -6.50
C THR A 22 -4.72 -11.56 -5.21
N PRO A 23 -5.89 -12.19 -5.06
CA PRO A 23 -6.64 -12.15 -3.80
C PRO A 23 -5.86 -12.66 -2.59
N ASP A 24 -4.84 -13.51 -2.78
CA ASP A 24 -4.10 -14.20 -1.72
C ASP A 24 -2.72 -13.58 -1.45
N LEU A 25 -2.17 -12.85 -2.43
CA LEU A 25 -0.82 -12.31 -2.35
C LEU A 25 -0.72 -11.02 -3.15
N ILE A 26 -0.30 -9.96 -2.49
CA ILE A 26 0.08 -8.70 -3.14
C ILE A 26 1.55 -8.46 -2.91
N GLU A 27 2.29 -8.24 -3.98
CA GLU A 27 3.68 -7.84 -3.91
C GLU A 27 3.92 -6.54 -4.65
N ALA A 28 4.73 -5.68 -4.05
CA ALA A 28 5.13 -4.41 -4.64
C ALA A 28 6.57 -4.08 -4.24
N LYS A 29 7.23 -3.25 -5.02
CA LYS A 29 8.52 -2.66 -4.69
C LYS A 29 8.43 -1.14 -4.59
N MET A 30 9.34 -0.54 -3.84
CA MET A 30 9.48 0.90 -3.69
C MET A 30 10.96 1.26 -3.66
N PRO A 31 11.41 2.31 -4.37
CA PRO A 31 12.79 2.76 -4.33
C PRO A 31 13.16 3.35 -2.96
N VAL A 32 14.42 3.19 -2.60
CA VAL A 32 15.03 3.84 -1.43
C VAL A 32 15.93 4.96 -1.96
N ASP A 33 15.36 6.17 -2.11
CA ASP A 33 16.03 7.33 -2.65
C ASP A 33 15.47 8.63 -2.03
N HIS A 34 15.78 9.78 -2.64
CA HIS A 34 15.35 11.09 -2.15
C HIS A 34 13.83 11.24 -1.92
N ARG A 35 12.98 10.42 -2.60
CA ARG A 35 11.53 10.44 -2.44
C ARG A 35 11.07 9.77 -1.15
N THR A 36 11.89 8.86 -0.63
CA THR A 36 11.53 7.98 0.49
C THR A 36 12.50 8.08 1.67
N HIS A 37 13.54 8.92 1.56
CA HIS A 37 14.52 9.15 2.62
C HIS A 37 13.97 10.03 3.75
N GLN A 38 14.44 9.75 4.97
CA GLN A 38 14.42 10.69 6.08
C GLN A 38 15.73 11.51 6.12
N PRO A 39 15.84 12.59 6.95
CA PRO A 39 16.98 13.52 6.89
C PRO A 39 18.38 12.91 7.06
N ALA A 40 18.53 11.74 7.68
CA ALA A 40 19.81 11.04 7.79
C ALA A 40 20.16 10.14 6.59
N GLY A 41 19.41 10.23 5.48
CA GLY A 41 19.66 9.46 4.26
C GLY A 41 19.31 7.97 4.37
N LEU A 42 18.35 7.64 5.23
CA LEU A 42 17.80 6.29 5.37
C LEU A 42 16.36 6.28 4.93
N LEU A 43 15.86 5.10 4.55
CA LEU A 43 14.44 4.88 4.30
C LEU A 43 13.60 5.37 5.47
N HIS A 44 12.67 6.27 5.19
CA HIS A 44 11.73 6.78 6.19
C HIS A 44 10.73 5.69 6.58
N GLY A 45 10.52 5.48 7.87
CA GLY A 45 9.55 4.50 8.37
C GLY A 45 8.13 4.72 7.84
N GLY A 46 7.71 5.99 7.70
CA GLY A 46 6.43 6.34 7.08
C GLY A 46 6.29 5.91 5.62
N ALA A 47 7.38 5.90 4.85
CA ALA A 47 7.38 5.38 3.48
C ALA A 47 7.16 3.86 3.46
N SER A 48 7.77 3.12 4.40
CA SER A 48 7.50 1.69 4.58
C SER A 48 6.04 1.43 4.95
N VAL A 49 5.46 2.26 5.84
CA VAL A 49 4.04 2.15 6.23
C VAL A 49 3.13 2.45 5.04
N ALA A 50 3.42 3.47 4.24
CA ALA A 50 2.66 3.78 3.03
C ALA A 50 2.67 2.62 2.02
N LEU A 51 3.84 1.99 1.81
CA LEU A 51 3.96 0.79 0.98
C LEU A 51 3.13 -0.37 1.56
N ALA A 52 3.21 -0.62 2.86
CA ALA A 52 2.48 -1.69 3.54
C ALA A 52 0.95 -1.50 3.44
N GLU A 53 0.45 -0.29 3.68
CA GLU A 53 -0.98 0.02 3.58
C GLU A 53 -1.48 -0.07 2.14
N THR A 54 -0.67 0.33 1.17
CA THR A 54 -0.98 0.23 -0.25
C THR A 54 -1.25 -1.22 -0.66
N VAL A 55 -0.35 -2.15 -0.33
CA VAL A 55 -0.52 -3.57 -0.70
C VAL A 55 -1.68 -4.23 0.04
N ALA A 56 -1.91 -3.91 1.33
CA ALA A 56 -3.03 -4.42 2.11
C ALA A 56 -4.38 -3.93 1.57
N SER A 57 -4.49 -2.64 1.26
CA SER A 57 -5.69 -2.02 0.70
C SER A 57 -6.04 -2.60 -0.67
N LEU A 58 -5.04 -2.77 -1.55
CA LEU A 58 -5.22 -3.41 -2.85
C LEU A 58 -5.67 -4.86 -2.69
N GLY A 59 -5.06 -5.62 -1.77
CA GLY A 59 -5.45 -6.99 -1.49
C GLY A 59 -6.92 -7.09 -1.03
N THR A 60 -7.36 -6.20 -0.16
CA THR A 60 -8.77 -6.14 0.25
C THR A 60 -9.67 -5.79 -0.94
N TYR A 61 -9.30 -4.80 -1.74
CA TYR A 61 -10.04 -4.37 -2.92
C TYR A 61 -10.23 -5.47 -3.97
N LEU A 62 -9.28 -6.41 -4.09
CA LEU A 62 -9.39 -7.56 -4.97
C LEU A 62 -10.29 -8.69 -4.43
N ASN A 63 -10.64 -8.64 -3.15
CA ASN A 63 -11.45 -9.65 -2.46
C ASN A 63 -12.92 -9.24 -2.26
N ILE A 64 -13.33 -8.04 -2.67
CA ILE A 64 -14.67 -7.50 -2.43
C ILE A 64 -15.44 -7.28 -3.74
N ASP A 65 -16.75 -7.16 -3.64
CA ASP A 65 -17.59 -6.72 -4.76
C ASP A 65 -17.45 -5.21 -4.98
N ARG A 66 -16.62 -4.85 -5.94
CA ARG A 66 -16.30 -3.46 -6.29
C ARG A 66 -17.45 -2.68 -6.91
N THR A 67 -18.56 -3.31 -7.21
CA THR A 67 -19.78 -2.63 -7.69
C THR A 67 -20.59 -2.04 -6.55
N THR A 68 -20.46 -2.59 -5.35
CA THR A 68 -21.26 -2.24 -4.17
C THR A 68 -20.42 -1.86 -2.96
N GLN A 69 -19.11 -2.15 -2.96
CA GLN A 69 -18.22 -2.02 -1.81
C GLN A 69 -16.91 -1.31 -2.16
N THR A 70 -16.28 -0.73 -1.18
CA THR A 70 -14.92 -0.19 -1.25
C THR A 70 -14.14 -0.55 0.02
N ALA A 71 -12.81 -0.43 -0.06
CA ALA A 71 -11.87 -0.70 1.01
C ALA A 71 -11.35 0.60 1.62
N VAL A 72 -11.29 0.68 2.96
CA VAL A 72 -10.78 1.83 3.70
C VAL A 72 -9.89 1.36 4.84
N GLY A 73 -8.65 1.85 4.92
CA GLY A 73 -7.73 1.55 6.02
C GLY A 73 -8.30 2.01 7.37
N LEU A 74 -8.21 1.15 8.39
CA LEU A 74 -8.64 1.47 9.76
C LEU A 74 -7.46 1.64 10.70
N GLU A 75 -6.50 0.73 10.65
CA GLU A 75 -5.35 0.70 11.53
C GLU A 75 -4.18 0.05 10.82
N ILE A 76 -3.00 0.58 11.04
CA ILE A 76 -1.74 -0.03 10.63
C ILE A 76 -0.71 0.16 11.73
N ASN A 77 0.05 -0.89 12.01
CA ASN A 77 1.23 -0.82 12.88
C ASN A 77 2.44 -1.41 12.15
N ALA A 78 3.62 -0.96 12.53
CA ALA A 78 4.86 -1.40 11.89
C ALA A 78 6.00 -1.43 12.90
N ASN A 79 6.86 -2.44 12.76
CA ASN A 79 8.15 -2.51 13.44
C ASN A 79 9.26 -2.43 12.39
N HIS A 80 10.09 -1.40 12.48
CA HIS A 80 11.24 -1.18 11.62
C HIS A 80 12.43 -1.93 12.20
N ILE A 81 12.84 -3.01 11.53
CA ILE A 81 13.84 -3.96 12.02
C ILE A 81 15.24 -3.61 11.53
N ARG A 82 15.34 -3.12 10.29
CA ARG A 82 16.61 -2.80 9.63
C ARG A 82 16.48 -1.53 8.81
N SER A 83 17.54 -0.71 8.83
CA SER A 83 17.64 0.45 7.94
C SER A 83 18.00 0.03 6.51
N ALA A 84 17.50 0.78 5.53
CA ALA A 84 17.92 0.72 4.13
C ALA A 84 18.39 2.12 3.69
N ARG A 85 19.38 2.20 2.80
CA ARG A 85 19.98 3.45 2.34
C ARG A 85 19.75 3.72 0.85
N GLU A 86 19.70 2.67 0.05
CA GLU A 86 19.62 2.71 -1.42
C GLU A 86 18.96 1.45 -1.97
N GLY A 87 18.79 1.39 -3.28
CA GLY A 87 18.19 0.24 -3.97
C GLY A 87 16.68 0.22 -3.82
N TYR A 88 16.13 -0.95 -3.56
CA TYR A 88 14.69 -1.16 -3.45
C TYR A 88 14.34 -1.93 -2.18
N VAL A 89 13.13 -1.70 -1.69
CA VAL A 89 12.46 -2.58 -0.73
C VAL A 89 11.25 -3.24 -1.39
N PHE A 90 10.96 -4.47 -0.96
CA PHE A 90 9.93 -5.34 -1.53
C PHE A 90 8.94 -5.70 -0.43
N ALA A 91 7.69 -5.31 -0.60
CA ALA A 91 6.59 -5.68 0.29
C ALA A 91 5.89 -6.92 -0.24
N SER A 92 5.51 -7.82 0.67
CA SER A 92 4.66 -8.98 0.41
C SER A 92 3.55 -8.99 1.46
N ALA A 93 2.29 -8.90 1.02
CA ALA A 93 1.11 -8.91 1.88
C ALA A 93 0.32 -10.20 1.71
N THR A 94 0.02 -10.87 2.82
CA THR A 94 -0.83 -12.06 2.88
C THR A 94 -1.97 -11.85 3.89
N PRO A 95 -3.20 -12.34 3.62
CA PRO A 95 -4.31 -12.14 4.52
C PRO A 95 -4.21 -13.07 5.74
N ILE A 96 -4.32 -12.50 6.95
CA ILE A 96 -4.50 -13.24 8.21
C ILE A 96 -5.99 -13.53 8.43
N HIS A 97 -6.85 -12.58 8.07
CA HIS A 97 -8.29 -12.67 8.25
C HIS A 97 -9.03 -12.04 7.08
N ARG A 98 -10.06 -12.71 6.59
CA ARG A 98 -10.97 -12.22 5.56
C ARG A 98 -12.39 -12.28 6.12
N GLY A 99 -12.87 -11.17 6.64
CA GLY A 99 -14.23 -11.05 7.19
C GLY A 99 -15.18 -10.34 6.22
N ARG A 100 -16.44 -10.31 6.59
CA ARG A 100 -17.47 -9.60 5.84
C ARG A 100 -17.28 -8.07 5.85
N SER A 101 -16.79 -7.53 6.97
CA SER A 101 -16.64 -6.08 7.18
C SER A 101 -15.20 -5.64 7.42
N THR A 102 -14.28 -6.56 7.68
CA THR A 102 -12.86 -6.25 7.92
C THR A 102 -11.96 -7.33 7.36
N PHE A 103 -10.80 -6.92 6.85
CA PHE A 103 -9.68 -7.77 6.52
C PHE A 103 -8.50 -7.40 7.40
N VAL A 104 -7.69 -8.38 7.77
CA VAL A 104 -6.41 -8.17 8.46
C VAL A 104 -5.31 -8.80 7.61
N TRP A 105 -4.28 -8.01 7.33
CA TRP A 105 -3.13 -8.40 6.50
C TRP A 105 -1.86 -8.40 7.33
N GLU A 106 -1.00 -9.38 7.11
CA GLU A 106 0.41 -9.32 7.48
C GLU A 106 1.22 -8.84 6.28
N ILE A 107 2.13 -7.90 6.50
CA ILE A 107 3.02 -7.38 5.46
C ILE A 107 4.46 -7.52 5.92
N ARG A 108 5.28 -8.13 5.08
CA ARG A 108 6.72 -8.22 5.27
C ARG A 108 7.39 -7.37 4.21
N ILE A 109 8.30 -6.51 4.64
CA ILE A 109 9.11 -5.69 3.75
C ILE A 109 10.57 -6.13 3.90
N VAL A 110 11.19 -6.50 2.80
CA VAL A 110 12.58 -6.97 2.73
C VAL A 110 13.40 -6.10 1.78
N ASP A 111 14.71 -6.09 1.95
CA ASP A 111 15.65 -5.48 1.00
C ASP A 111 15.99 -6.42 -0.18
N GLU A 112 16.92 -6.00 -1.05
CA GLU A 112 17.35 -6.77 -2.22
C GLU A 112 18.07 -8.10 -1.84
N GLU A 113 18.68 -8.16 -0.64
CA GLU A 113 19.29 -9.39 -0.11
C GLU A 113 18.30 -10.26 0.71
N LYS A 114 16.97 -9.94 0.62
CA LYS A 114 15.90 -10.64 1.34
C LYS A 114 15.97 -10.52 2.87
N ARG A 115 16.70 -9.55 3.40
CA ARG A 115 16.74 -9.26 4.83
C ARG A 115 15.53 -8.47 5.26
N LEU A 116 14.93 -8.83 6.39
CA LEU A 116 13.74 -8.15 6.91
C LEU A 116 14.05 -6.67 7.27
N VAL A 117 13.36 -5.74 6.64
CA VAL A 117 13.42 -4.29 6.88
C VAL A 117 12.29 -3.85 7.80
N CYS A 118 11.08 -4.32 7.54
CA CYS A 118 9.89 -3.96 8.30
C CYS A 118 8.90 -5.12 8.34
N ILE A 119 8.22 -5.27 9.47
CA ILE A 119 7.04 -6.12 9.60
C ILE A 119 5.86 -5.27 10.04
N SER A 120 4.70 -5.48 9.42
CA SER A 120 3.52 -4.64 9.59
C SER A 120 2.26 -5.50 9.63
N ARG A 121 1.23 -4.99 10.29
CA ARG A 121 -0.13 -5.51 10.24
C ARG A 121 -1.08 -4.37 9.91
N CYS A 122 -1.99 -4.61 8.98
CA CYS A 122 -2.96 -3.63 8.53
C CYS A 122 -4.38 -4.19 8.61
N THR A 123 -5.28 -3.46 9.24
CA THR A 123 -6.72 -3.73 9.26
C THR A 123 -7.42 -2.80 8.27
N VAL A 124 -8.18 -3.39 7.37
CA VAL A 124 -8.89 -2.67 6.30
C VAL A 124 -10.39 -2.95 6.44
N ALA A 125 -11.20 -1.89 6.49
CA ALA A 125 -12.65 -2.01 6.49
C ALA A 125 -13.18 -2.21 5.08
N VAL A 126 -14.24 -3.02 4.97
CA VAL A 126 -15.10 -3.12 3.80
C VAL A 126 -16.36 -2.31 4.08
N VAL A 127 -16.57 -1.25 3.30
CA VAL A 127 -17.70 -0.34 3.47
C VAL A 127 -18.53 -0.25 2.19
N PRO A 128 -19.84 0.06 2.30
CA PRO A 128 -20.67 0.29 1.12
C PRO A 128 -20.10 1.41 0.24
N LEU A 129 -20.09 1.18 -1.06
CA LEU A 129 -19.75 2.20 -2.03
C LEU A 129 -20.84 3.28 -2.02
N ASN A 130 -20.47 4.53 -1.72
CA ASN A 130 -21.39 5.67 -1.87
C ASN A 130 -21.08 6.35 -3.21
N PRO A 131 -21.98 6.21 -4.23
CA PRO A 131 -21.74 6.75 -5.56
C PRO A 131 -21.57 8.27 -5.59
N GLU A 132 -22.16 8.99 -4.62
CA GLU A 132 -22.08 10.45 -4.55
C GLU A 132 -20.74 10.94 -4.00
N LYS A 133 -20.07 10.12 -3.16
CA LYS A 133 -18.78 10.46 -2.55
C LYS A 133 -17.57 9.95 -3.35
N HIS A 134 -17.78 9.04 -4.30
CA HIS A 134 -16.72 8.43 -5.10
C HIS A 134 -16.58 9.00 -6.51
N LYS A 135 -17.20 10.14 -6.81
CA LYS A 135 -16.73 10.94 -7.95
C LYS A 135 -15.34 11.44 -7.57
N LEU A 136 -14.31 10.74 -8.09
CA LEU A 136 -12.95 11.29 -8.13
C LEU A 136 -13.09 12.74 -8.56
N ALA A 137 -12.56 13.66 -7.78
CA ALA A 137 -12.57 15.08 -8.12
C ALA A 137 -11.99 15.19 -9.54
N SER A 138 -12.84 15.48 -10.52
CA SER A 138 -12.39 15.82 -11.85
C SER A 138 -11.43 16.99 -11.68
N PRO A 139 -10.24 16.99 -12.28
CA PRO A 139 -9.35 18.13 -12.20
C PRO A 139 -10.17 19.33 -12.68
N SER A 140 -10.35 20.32 -11.79
CA SER A 140 -10.98 21.57 -12.15
C SER A 140 -10.17 22.16 -13.30
N GLN A 141 -10.75 22.22 -14.49
CA GLN A 141 -10.27 23.11 -15.54
C GLN A 141 -10.27 24.51 -14.92
N LYS A 142 -9.11 25.00 -14.58
CA LYS A 142 -8.89 26.42 -14.38
C LYS A 142 -8.61 27.01 -15.75
N ASP A 143 -9.55 27.79 -16.24
CA ASP A 143 -9.37 28.73 -17.34
C ASP A 143 -8.22 29.70 -17.03
#